data_862d2bd53551c9b0d710617262c22ce8
#
_entry.id   862d2bd53551c9b0d710617262c22ce8
#
_cell.length_a   1.000
_cell.length_b   1.000
_cell.length_c   1.000
_cell.angle_alpha   90.00
_cell.angle_beta   90.00
_cell.angle_gamma   90.00
#
_symmetry.space_group_name_H-M   'P 1'
#
loop_
_entity.id
_entity.type
_entity.pdbx_description
1 polymer ?
#
loop_
_entity_poly.entity_id
_entity_poly.type
_entity_poly.pdbx_seq_one_letter_code
_entity_poly.pdbx_strand_id
1 'polypeptide(L)'
;IWVLAAAAFGMGTLVFGWTTYMISWAASEAGAKKPLIYGNTAVLIITAVVLVLLYWKRYRKTGTVWTVADRKLISDSRAFRKECILFGFLLVFLTWIMFYVFYIRNGELYSGFSVYGDYAPHTAMMRSFSKGNNFPTEYPHFGGQDVKYHFMFQFLVGNLEFLGIRLDFAYNIESVLALLGFLMLLYSIAKRLTASLAAGILTLVLFFFRSSLSFFHFVTEHLQAKDLWATLRDNTTFIGYTTNENWGLWNFNVYLNQRHLAFGLLIVSLVIWLFMDWLDIGCAEEEKMSLIHI
;
A
#
# COMPACT_ATOMS: atom_id res chain seq x y z
N ILE A 1 2.94 -8.42 -15.14
CA ILE A 1 1.74 -7.58 -14.88
C ILE A 1 1.71 -7.14 -13.42
N TRP A 2 1.84 -8.03 -12.44
CA TRP A 2 1.72 -7.72 -11.00
C TRP A 2 2.78 -6.73 -10.52
N VAL A 3 4.03 -6.93 -10.92
CA VAL A 3 5.13 -5.98 -10.63
C VAL A 3 4.84 -4.61 -11.24
N LEU A 4 4.35 -4.58 -12.49
CA LEU A 4 4.03 -3.34 -13.17
C LEU A 4 2.87 -2.59 -12.47
N ALA A 5 1.83 -3.31 -12.06
CA ALA A 5 0.71 -2.72 -11.33
C ALA A 5 1.16 -2.14 -9.98
N ALA A 6 1.96 -2.91 -9.22
CA ALA A 6 2.52 -2.46 -7.94
C ALA A 6 3.47 -1.26 -8.11
N ALA A 7 4.34 -1.30 -9.14
CA ALA A 7 5.26 -0.21 -9.46
C ALA A 7 4.52 1.05 -9.89
N ALA A 8 3.52 0.92 -10.76
CA ALA A 8 2.71 2.06 -11.23
C ALA A 8 1.99 2.75 -10.06
N PHE A 9 1.38 1.97 -9.16
CA PHE A 9 0.77 2.51 -7.95
C PHE A 9 1.83 3.14 -7.04
N GLY A 10 2.86 2.40 -6.63
CA GLY A 10 3.85 2.86 -5.65
C GLY A 10 4.63 4.09 -6.12
N MET A 11 5.19 4.04 -7.33
CA MET A 11 5.95 5.16 -7.89
C MET A 11 5.05 6.34 -8.25
N GLY A 12 3.85 6.07 -8.80
CA GLY A 12 2.87 7.12 -9.11
C GLY A 12 2.48 7.89 -7.85
N THR A 13 2.07 7.18 -6.81
CA THR A 13 1.70 7.77 -5.52
C THR A 13 2.87 8.53 -4.88
N LEU A 14 4.09 7.97 -4.92
CA LEU A 14 5.28 8.61 -4.38
C LEU A 14 5.59 9.93 -5.12
N VAL A 15 5.66 9.88 -6.45
CA VAL A 15 6.00 11.06 -7.28
C VAL A 15 4.92 12.14 -7.16
N PHE A 16 3.65 11.76 -7.31
CA PHE A 16 2.55 12.71 -7.20
C PHE A 16 2.42 13.29 -5.80
N GLY A 17 2.58 12.45 -4.76
CA GLY A 17 2.55 12.88 -3.38
C GLY A 17 3.62 13.92 -3.08
N TRP A 18 4.89 13.62 -3.37
CA TRP A 18 5.99 14.55 -3.13
C TRP A 18 5.86 15.82 -3.96
N THR A 19 5.49 15.73 -5.23
CA THR A 19 5.32 16.90 -6.10
C THR A 19 4.19 17.80 -5.56
N THR A 20 3.05 17.21 -5.19
CA THR A 20 1.94 17.97 -4.58
C THR A 20 2.37 18.63 -3.28
N TYR A 21 3.09 17.90 -2.42
CA TYR A 21 3.56 18.42 -1.14
C TYR A 21 4.51 19.62 -1.31
N MET A 22 5.55 19.47 -2.14
CA MET A 22 6.56 20.51 -2.35
C MET A 22 5.97 21.78 -2.95
N ILE A 23 5.06 21.65 -3.93
CA ILE A 23 4.39 22.79 -4.54
C ILE A 23 3.42 23.45 -3.54
N SER A 24 2.71 22.65 -2.74
CA SER A 24 1.83 23.18 -1.71
C SER A 24 2.61 23.93 -0.62
N TRP A 25 3.76 23.39 -0.22
CA TRP A 25 4.64 24.07 0.71
C TRP A 25 5.11 25.41 0.15
N ALA A 26 5.66 25.45 -1.06
CA ALA A 26 6.09 26.69 -1.72
C ALA A 26 4.94 27.70 -1.85
N ALA A 27 3.72 27.24 -2.18
CA ALA A 27 2.55 28.09 -2.23
C ALA A 27 2.16 28.65 -0.85
N SER A 28 2.32 27.86 0.22
CA SER A 28 2.09 28.30 1.60
C SER A 28 3.07 29.40 2.01
N GLU A 29 4.36 29.23 1.73
CA GLU A 29 5.40 30.25 1.97
C GLU A 29 5.12 31.55 1.20
N ALA A 30 4.51 31.43 0.01
CA ALA A 30 4.05 32.57 -0.77
C ALA A 30 2.74 33.22 -0.26
N GLY A 31 2.20 32.74 0.86
CA GLY A 31 0.99 33.30 1.50
C GLY A 31 -0.34 32.75 0.94
N ALA A 32 -0.33 31.62 0.24
CA ALA A 32 -1.56 31.01 -0.28
C ALA A 32 -2.47 30.50 0.86
N LYS A 33 -3.74 30.94 0.88
CA LYS A 33 -4.72 30.51 1.89
C LYS A 33 -5.13 29.03 1.77
N LYS A 34 -4.99 28.42 0.60
CA LYS A 34 -5.33 27.02 0.32
C LYS A 34 -4.22 26.39 -0.52
N PRO A 35 -3.06 26.10 0.06
CA PRO A 35 -1.88 25.66 -0.68
C PRO A 35 -2.10 24.35 -1.46
N LEU A 36 -2.91 23.42 -0.98
CA LEU A 36 -3.23 22.15 -1.67
C LEU A 36 -3.92 22.35 -3.02
N ILE A 37 -4.64 23.46 -3.24
CA ILE A 37 -5.20 23.76 -4.57
C ILE A 37 -4.08 23.90 -5.59
N TYR A 38 -3.04 24.67 -5.24
CA TYR A 38 -1.90 24.89 -6.14
C TYR A 38 -1.12 23.60 -6.40
N GLY A 39 -0.84 22.83 -5.33
CA GLY A 39 -0.15 21.54 -5.46
C GLY A 39 -0.91 20.56 -6.36
N ASN A 40 -2.19 20.33 -6.10
CA ASN A 40 -3.00 19.41 -6.89
C ASN A 40 -3.19 19.88 -8.34
N THR A 41 -3.45 21.20 -8.55
CA THR A 41 -3.60 21.74 -9.92
C THR A 41 -2.31 21.60 -10.72
N ALA A 42 -1.16 21.91 -10.11
CA ALA A 42 0.13 21.77 -10.79
C ALA A 42 0.42 20.31 -11.16
N VAL A 43 0.18 19.36 -10.27
CA VAL A 43 0.37 17.93 -10.57
C VAL A 43 -0.55 17.45 -11.68
N LEU A 44 -1.80 17.88 -11.72
CA LEU A 44 -2.72 17.56 -12.82
C LEU A 44 -2.23 18.13 -14.16
N ILE A 45 -1.76 19.37 -14.18
CA ILE A 45 -1.22 20.01 -15.39
C ILE A 45 0.06 19.27 -15.85
N ILE A 46 1.00 19.02 -14.92
CA ILE A 46 2.25 18.29 -15.24
C ILE A 46 1.91 16.91 -15.81
N THR A 47 1.00 16.19 -15.17
CA THR A 47 0.57 14.85 -15.62
C THR A 47 -0.05 14.92 -17.02
N ALA A 48 -0.95 15.87 -17.25
CA ALA A 48 -1.57 16.05 -18.57
C ALA A 48 -0.52 16.35 -19.65
N VAL A 49 0.43 17.26 -19.39
CA VAL A 49 1.51 17.58 -20.31
C VAL A 49 2.38 16.36 -20.60
N VAL A 50 2.80 15.62 -19.56
CA VAL A 50 3.62 14.40 -19.73
C VAL A 50 2.87 13.36 -20.56
N LEU A 51 1.59 13.11 -20.27
CA LEU A 51 0.77 12.18 -21.05
C LEU A 51 0.66 12.60 -22.50
N VAL A 52 0.38 13.88 -22.78
CA VAL A 52 0.31 14.40 -24.17
C VAL A 52 1.63 14.19 -24.89
N LEU A 53 2.76 14.50 -24.24
CA LEU A 53 4.09 14.32 -24.84
C LEU A 53 4.40 12.85 -25.12
N LEU A 54 4.06 11.94 -24.19
CA LEU A 54 4.26 10.49 -24.35
C LEU A 54 3.38 9.95 -25.50
N TYR A 55 2.09 10.32 -25.53
CA TYR A 55 1.19 9.92 -26.61
C TYR A 55 1.63 10.49 -27.97
N TRP A 56 2.05 11.76 -28.02
CA TRP A 56 2.55 12.38 -29.24
C TRP A 56 3.83 11.71 -29.75
N LYS A 57 4.80 11.44 -28.85
CA LYS A 57 6.03 10.70 -29.19
C LYS A 57 5.70 9.30 -29.72
N ARG A 58 4.75 8.61 -29.09
CA ARG A 58 4.29 7.30 -29.51
C ARG A 58 3.61 7.37 -30.89
N TYR A 59 2.68 8.30 -31.07
CA TYR A 59 1.98 8.50 -32.34
C TYR A 59 2.95 8.77 -33.50
N ARG A 60 3.96 9.61 -33.27
CA ARG A 60 5.03 9.84 -34.26
C ARG A 60 5.83 8.60 -34.61
N LYS A 61 6.03 7.69 -33.64
CA LYS A 61 6.81 6.46 -33.83
C LYS A 61 6.01 5.32 -34.46
N THR A 62 4.71 5.19 -34.11
CA THR A 62 3.90 4.01 -34.46
C THR A 62 2.70 4.31 -35.35
N GLY A 63 2.38 5.59 -35.59
CA GLY A 63 1.17 6.01 -36.33
C GLY A 63 -0.14 5.78 -35.57
N THR A 64 -0.08 5.22 -34.35
CA THR A 64 -1.26 4.90 -33.53
C THR A 64 -1.09 5.37 -32.09
N VAL A 65 -2.15 5.94 -31.50
CA VAL A 65 -2.17 6.28 -30.07
C VAL A 65 -2.42 5.02 -29.23
N TRP A 66 -3.25 4.13 -29.76
CA TRP A 66 -3.61 2.86 -29.13
C TRP A 66 -2.87 1.74 -29.85
N THR A 67 -1.87 1.16 -29.22
CA THR A 67 -1.54 -0.23 -29.53
C THR A 67 -2.50 -1.08 -28.73
N VAL A 68 -3.12 -2.08 -29.36
CA VAL A 68 -3.62 -3.23 -28.62
C VAL A 68 -2.42 -3.68 -27.80
N ALA A 69 -2.46 -3.35 -26.52
CA ALA A 69 -1.41 -3.72 -25.58
C ALA A 69 -1.15 -5.19 -25.85
N ASP A 70 0.10 -5.55 -26.07
CA ASP A 70 0.44 -6.87 -26.49
C ASP A 70 -0.41 -7.87 -25.73
N ARG A 71 -1.33 -8.55 -26.41
CA ARG A 71 -2.15 -9.61 -25.81
C ARG A 71 -1.28 -10.68 -25.18
N LYS A 72 0.03 -10.70 -25.52
CA LYS A 72 1.07 -11.48 -24.87
C LYS A 72 1.31 -11.13 -23.40
N LEU A 73 1.01 -9.91 -22.96
CA LEU A 73 1.07 -9.54 -21.54
C LEU A 73 -0.08 -10.16 -20.72
N ILE A 74 -1.21 -10.43 -21.35
CA ILE A 74 -2.32 -11.19 -20.77
C ILE A 74 -2.19 -12.62 -21.29
N SER A 75 -1.20 -13.33 -20.77
CA SER A 75 -1.05 -14.75 -21.05
C SER A 75 -2.29 -15.50 -20.53
N ASP A 76 -3.01 -16.16 -21.41
CA ASP A 76 -4.17 -17.01 -21.08
C ASP A 76 -3.75 -18.32 -20.40
N SER A 77 -2.60 -18.28 -19.71
CA SER A 77 -2.04 -19.42 -19.02
C SER A 77 -2.85 -19.76 -17.75
N ARG A 78 -2.90 -21.06 -17.43
CA ARG A 78 -3.50 -21.53 -16.17
C ARG A 78 -2.84 -20.87 -14.95
N ALA A 79 -1.56 -20.52 -15.02
CA ALA A 79 -0.82 -19.85 -13.98
C ALA A 79 -1.38 -18.44 -13.76
N PHE A 80 -1.57 -17.65 -14.83
CA PHE A 80 -2.12 -16.32 -14.73
C PHE A 80 -3.53 -16.29 -14.14
N ARG A 81 -4.39 -17.24 -14.52
CA ARG A 81 -5.74 -17.35 -13.90
C ARG A 81 -5.67 -17.63 -12.40
N LYS A 82 -4.75 -18.49 -11.94
CA LYS A 82 -4.54 -18.73 -10.50
C LYS A 82 -4.05 -17.49 -9.79
N GLU A 83 -3.16 -16.71 -10.39
CA GLU A 83 -2.67 -15.45 -9.86
C GLU A 83 -3.80 -14.40 -9.76
N CYS A 84 -4.66 -14.30 -10.79
CA CYS A 84 -5.83 -13.42 -10.75
C CYS A 84 -6.79 -13.79 -9.60
N ILE A 85 -7.03 -15.08 -9.38
CA ILE A 85 -7.86 -15.56 -8.27
C ILE A 85 -7.20 -15.20 -6.93
N LEU A 86 -5.89 -15.45 -6.78
CA LEU A 86 -5.12 -15.14 -5.58
C LEU A 86 -5.21 -13.65 -5.23
N PHE A 87 -4.84 -12.78 -6.17
CA PHE A 87 -4.83 -11.34 -5.91
C PHE A 87 -6.23 -10.73 -5.84
N GLY A 88 -7.20 -11.30 -6.55
CA GLY A 88 -8.61 -10.96 -6.39
C GLY A 88 -9.14 -11.30 -4.99
N PHE A 89 -8.82 -12.48 -4.48
CA PHE A 89 -9.13 -12.88 -3.11
C PHE A 89 -8.46 -11.95 -2.09
N LEU A 90 -7.16 -11.67 -2.26
CA LEU A 90 -6.43 -10.77 -1.37
C LEU A 90 -7.03 -9.35 -1.40
N LEU A 91 -7.37 -8.82 -2.56
CA LEU A 91 -8.01 -7.52 -2.68
C LEU A 91 -9.33 -7.46 -1.87
N VAL A 92 -10.18 -8.46 -2.03
CA VAL A 92 -11.46 -8.54 -1.29
C VAL A 92 -11.22 -8.67 0.21
N PHE A 93 -10.32 -9.56 0.61
CA PHE A 93 -9.99 -9.79 2.02
C PHE A 93 -9.38 -8.55 2.68
N LEU A 94 -8.40 -7.91 2.04
CA LEU A 94 -7.78 -6.68 2.57
C LEU A 94 -8.78 -5.53 2.64
N THR A 95 -9.64 -5.39 1.62
CA THR A 95 -10.70 -4.38 1.65
C THR A 95 -11.64 -4.62 2.82
N TRP A 96 -12.13 -5.86 2.98
CA TRP A 96 -13.02 -6.22 4.07
C TRP A 96 -12.40 -5.87 5.42
N ILE A 97 -11.17 -6.30 5.70
CA ILE A 97 -10.58 -6.12 7.03
C ILE A 97 -10.21 -4.67 7.30
N MET A 98 -9.70 -3.91 6.30
CA MET A 98 -9.36 -2.50 6.48
C MET A 98 -10.60 -1.66 6.81
N PHE A 99 -11.71 -1.92 6.12
CA PHE A 99 -12.99 -1.25 6.41
C PHE A 99 -13.69 -1.77 7.66
N TYR A 100 -13.41 -3.00 8.09
CA TYR A 100 -13.90 -3.53 9.36
C TYR A 100 -13.23 -2.87 10.56
N VAL A 101 -11.93 -2.58 10.48
CA VAL A 101 -11.16 -1.99 11.58
C VAL A 101 -11.19 -0.46 11.63
N PHE A 102 -11.55 0.23 10.56
CA PHE A 102 -11.55 1.69 10.52
C PHE A 102 -12.65 2.22 9.59
N TYR A 103 -13.67 2.83 10.17
CA TYR A 103 -14.80 3.35 9.40
C TYR A 103 -15.50 4.51 10.12
N ILE A 104 -16.25 5.31 9.35
CA ILE A 104 -17.10 6.39 9.87
C ILE A 104 -18.56 5.98 9.68
N ARG A 105 -19.33 5.98 10.76
CA ARG A 105 -20.76 5.72 10.77
C ARG A 105 -21.47 6.76 11.62
N ASN A 106 -22.55 7.34 11.11
CA ASN A 106 -23.36 8.38 11.79
C ASN A 106 -22.53 9.60 12.27
N GLY A 107 -21.44 9.94 11.57
CA GLY A 107 -20.54 11.04 11.94
C GLY A 107 -19.49 10.69 12.99
N GLU A 108 -19.51 9.49 13.53
CA GLU A 108 -18.56 8.99 14.51
C GLU A 108 -17.50 8.11 13.85
N LEU A 109 -16.26 8.18 14.33
CA LEU A 109 -15.14 7.37 13.89
C LEU A 109 -15.01 6.14 14.76
N TYR A 110 -15.03 4.97 14.13
CA TYR A 110 -14.83 3.67 14.77
C TYR A 110 -13.47 3.11 14.40
N SER A 111 -12.76 2.57 15.39
CA SER A 111 -11.48 1.89 15.21
C SER A 111 -11.48 0.54 15.91
N GLY A 112 -10.75 -0.45 15.35
CA GLY A 112 -10.64 -1.78 15.90
C GLY A 112 -10.02 -1.78 17.31
N PHE A 113 -10.59 -2.56 18.22
CA PHE A 113 -10.23 -2.57 19.64
C PHE A 113 -8.75 -2.88 19.90
N SER A 114 -8.17 -3.81 19.17
CA SER A 114 -6.77 -4.25 19.38
C SER A 114 -5.73 -3.38 18.64
N VAL A 115 -6.16 -2.43 17.80
CA VAL A 115 -5.25 -1.67 16.92
C VAL A 115 -5.50 -0.15 16.97
N TYR A 116 -6.18 0.34 18.00
CA TYR A 116 -6.61 1.74 18.09
C TYR A 116 -5.49 2.74 18.39
N GLY A 117 -4.37 2.31 18.97
CA GLY A 117 -3.38 3.18 19.60
C GLY A 117 -2.83 4.30 18.70
N ASP A 118 -2.55 3.99 17.44
CA ASP A 118 -1.93 4.97 16.52
C ASP A 118 -2.94 5.69 15.62
N TYR A 119 -4.22 5.35 15.68
CA TYR A 119 -5.20 6.01 14.82
C TYR A 119 -5.41 7.48 15.17
N ALA A 120 -5.37 7.85 16.45
CA ALA A 120 -5.56 9.23 16.87
C ALA A 120 -4.44 10.15 16.33
N PRO A 121 -3.14 9.90 16.56
CA PRO A 121 -2.07 10.72 15.99
C PRO A 121 -2.03 10.70 14.45
N HIS A 122 -2.29 9.55 13.81
CA HIS A 122 -2.30 9.48 12.36
C HIS A 122 -3.46 10.28 11.74
N THR A 123 -4.67 10.18 12.28
CA THR A 123 -5.81 10.95 11.78
C THR A 123 -5.68 12.45 12.05
N ALA A 124 -5.09 12.85 13.18
CA ALA A 124 -4.75 14.24 13.44
C ALA A 124 -3.76 14.77 12.40
N MET A 125 -2.72 14.01 12.05
CA MET A 125 -1.77 14.38 11.01
C MET A 125 -2.45 14.47 9.63
N MET A 126 -3.30 13.52 9.24
CA MET A 126 -4.06 13.57 7.98
C MET A 126 -4.92 14.84 7.91
N ARG A 127 -5.67 15.15 8.98
CA ARG A 127 -6.53 16.30 9.04
C ARG A 127 -5.79 17.63 9.18
N SER A 128 -4.59 17.65 9.70
CA SER A 128 -3.76 18.84 9.70
C SER A 128 -3.46 19.33 8.28
N PHE A 129 -3.30 18.43 7.33
CA PHE A 129 -3.16 18.77 5.91
C PHE A 129 -4.49 19.16 5.25
N SER A 130 -5.52 18.31 5.39
CA SER A 130 -6.81 18.51 4.69
C SER A 130 -7.59 19.72 5.18
N LYS A 131 -7.51 20.05 6.47
CA LYS A 131 -8.30 21.11 7.12
C LYS A 131 -7.44 22.22 7.70
N GLY A 132 -6.19 21.94 8.08
CA GLY A 132 -5.32 22.86 8.81
C GLY A 132 -4.28 23.60 7.94
N ASN A 133 -4.13 23.25 6.66
CA ASN A 133 -3.07 23.79 5.79
C ASN A 133 -1.67 23.71 6.44
N ASN A 134 -1.31 22.54 6.96
CA ASN A 134 -0.09 22.31 7.73
C ASN A 134 1.19 22.32 6.85
N PHE A 135 1.58 23.54 6.45
CA PHE A 135 2.77 23.83 5.64
C PHE A 135 3.43 25.13 6.14
N PRO A 136 4.72 25.15 6.52
CA PRO A 136 5.58 23.95 6.70
C PRO A 136 5.01 22.98 7.72
N THR A 137 5.34 21.70 7.61
CA THR A 137 4.67 20.67 8.36
C THR A 137 5.10 20.63 9.81
N GLU A 138 4.18 20.95 10.71
CA GLU A 138 4.33 20.84 12.16
C GLU A 138 3.65 19.58 12.70
N TYR A 139 4.07 19.15 13.89
CA TYR A 139 3.43 18.03 14.56
C TYR A 139 2.08 18.49 15.18
N PRO A 140 0.93 17.93 14.78
CA PRO A 140 -0.39 18.46 15.18
C PRO A 140 -0.65 18.48 16.69
N HIS A 141 0.09 17.67 17.46
CA HIS A 141 -0.03 17.61 18.91
C HIS A 141 0.90 18.58 19.66
N PHE A 142 1.86 19.21 18.93
CA PHE A 142 2.84 20.14 19.48
C PHE A 142 3.07 21.29 18.49
N GLY A 143 2.18 22.26 18.47
CA GLY A 143 2.30 23.42 17.59
C GLY A 143 3.64 24.16 17.78
N GLY A 144 4.22 24.61 16.68
CA GLY A 144 5.54 25.24 16.66
C GLY A 144 6.72 24.26 16.69
N GLN A 145 6.48 22.96 16.57
CA GLN A 145 7.53 21.94 16.47
C GLN A 145 7.46 21.23 15.14
N ASP A 146 8.58 21.18 14.44
CA ASP A 146 8.73 20.44 13.20
C ASP A 146 8.46 18.95 13.38
N VAL A 147 7.84 18.32 12.38
CA VAL A 147 7.62 16.88 12.38
C VAL A 147 8.94 16.13 12.29
N LYS A 148 9.26 15.36 13.33
CA LYS A 148 10.38 14.41 13.38
C LYS A 148 9.91 12.96 13.22
N TYR A 149 8.90 12.74 12.39
CA TYR A 149 8.23 11.46 12.19
C TYR A 149 7.81 11.32 10.72
N HIS A 150 7.61 10.09 10.25
CA HIS A 150 7.08 9.89 8.90
C HIS A 150 5.68 10.51 8.77
N PHE A 151 5.45 11.31 7.76
CA PHE A 151 4.16 11.98 7.55
C PHE A 151 3.63 11.87 6.11
N MET A 152 4.46 11.40 5.17
CA MET A 152 4.10 11.42 3.75
C MET A 152 2.86 10.57 3.45
N PHE A 153 2.72 9.39 4.09
CA PHE A 153 1.52 8.57 3.92
C PHE A 153 0.27 9.27 4.47
N GLN A 154 0.39 9.92 5.62
CA GLN A 154 -0.68 10.72 6.21
C GLN A 154 -1.01 11.94 5.36
N PHE A 155 0.01 12.56 4.73
CA PHE A 155 -0.20 13.63 3.75
C PHE A 155 -1.01 13.14 2.55
N LEU A 156 -0.67 11.98 1.97
CA LEU A 156 -1.40 11.40 0.84
C LEU A 156 -2.89 11.21 1.17
N VAL A 157 -3.19 10.61 2.32
CA VAL A 157 -4.56 10.42 2.78
C VAL A 157 -5.26 11.76 3.04
N GLY A 158 -4.58 12.70 3.71
CA GLY A 158 -5.10 14.05 3.95
C GLY A 158 -5.38 14.81 2.65
N ASN A 159 -4.53 14.65 1.64
CA ASN A 159 -4.76 15.24 0.32
C ASN A 159 -5.98 14.63 -0.38
N LEU A 160 -6.20 13.31 -0.28
CA LEU A 160 -7.41 12.65 -0.79
C LEU A 160 -8.67 13.16 -0.07
N GLU A 161 -8.59 13.39 1.27
CA GLU A 161 -9.69 14.01 2.02
C GLU A 161 -9.93 15.46 1.57
N PHE A 162 -8.89 16.23 1.31
CA PHE A 162 -9.00 17.59 0.77
C PHE A 162 -9.70 17.59 -0.60
N LEU A 163 -9.45 16.62 -1.44
CA LEU A 163 -10.08 16.42 -2.75
C LEU A 163 -11.53 15.91 -2.66
N GLY A 164 -12.05 15.69 -1.44
CA GLY A 164 -13.46 15.35 -1.19
C GLY A 164 -13.74 13.89 -0.89
N ILE A 165 -12.73 13.04 -0.82
CA ILE A 165 -12.92 11.64 -0.40
C ILE A 165 -13.07 11.61 1.13
N ARG A 166 -14.08 10.90 1.63
CA ARG A 166 -14.26 10.75 3.08
C ARG A 166 -13.03 10.08 3.71
N LEU A 167 -12.61 10.56 4.88
CA LEU A 167 -11.35 10.18 5.53
C LEU A 167 -11.14 8.65 5.64
N ASP A 168 -12.16 7.92 6.04
CA ASP A 168 -12.07 6.46 6.17
C ASP A 168 -11.89 5.76 4.83
N PHE A 169 -12.55 6.23 3.76
CA PHE A 169 -12.33 5.72 2.41
C PHE A 169 -10.93 6.05 1.90
N ALA A 170 -10.48 7.30 2.05
CA ALA A 170 -9.13 7.71 1.66
C ALA A 170 -8.06 6.85 2.33
N TYR A 171 -8.19 6.67 3.66
CA TYR A 171 -7.22 5.89 4.44
C TYR A 171 -7.27 4.39 4.10
N ASN A 172 -8.47 3.80 4.01
CA ASN A 172 -8.61 2.38 3.72
C ASN A 172 -8.18 2.02 2.30
N ILE A 173 -8.57 2.80 1.28
CA ILE A 173 -8.21 2.51 -0.12
C ILE A 173 -6.70 2.59 -0.31
N GLU A 174 -6.05 3.66 0.19
CA GLU A 174 -4.61 3.81 0.10
C GLU A 174 -3.88 2.67 0.81
N SER A 175 -4.37 2.25 1.99
CA SER A 175 -3.82 1.12 2.76
C SER A 175 -3.98 -0.21 2.05
N VAL A 176 -5.14 -0.48 1.46
CA VAL A 176 -5.41 -1.71 0.68
C VAL A 176 -4.48 -1.80 -0.53
N LEU A 177 -4.37 -0.70 -1.29
CA LEU A 177 -3.54 -0.68 -2.50
C LEU A 177 -2.05 -0.80 -2.15
N ALA A 178 -1.59 -0.14 -1.08
CA ALA A 178 -0.22 -0.24 -0.60
C ALA A 178 0.14 -1.68 -0.17
N LEU A 179 -0.71 -2.30 0.65
CA LEU A 179 -0.46 -3.66 1.12
C LEU A 179 -0.58 -4.69 -0.01
N LEU A 180 -1.59 -4.56 -0.87
CA LEU A 180 -1.75 -5.44 -2.03
C LEU A 180 -0.55 -5.33 -3.00
N GLY A 181 -0.09 -4.12 -3.29
CA GLY A 181 1.08 -3.88 -4.12
C GLY A 181 2.36 -4.48 -3.52
N PHE A 182 2.56 -4.34 -2.20
CA PHE A 182 3.65 -5.01 -1.51
C PHE A 182 3.57 -6.54 -1.63
N LEU A 183 2.40 -7.13 -1.42
CA LEU A 183 2.20 -8.57 -1.55
C LEU A 183 2.41 -9.07 -2.99
N MET A 184 2.01 -8.28 -3.99
CA MET A 184 2.29 -8.58 -5.40
C MET A 184 3.79 -8.64 -5.68
N LEU A 185 4.58 -7.70 -5.13
CA LEU A 185 6.04 -7.71 -5.27
C LEU A 185 6.69 -8.85 -4.50
N LEU A 186 6.28 -9.08 -3.26
CA LEU A 186 6.80 -10.18 -2.44
C LEU A 186 6.59 -11.54 -3.12
N TYR A 187 5.38 -11.78 -3.63
CA TYR A 187 5.06 -12.95 -4.45
C TYR A 187 5.95 -13.05 -5.70
N SER A 188 6.09 -11.93 -6.42
CA SER A 188 6.83 -11.89 -7.68
C SER A 188 8.34 -12.13 -7.48
N ILE A 189 8.92 -11.57 -6.40
CA ILE A 189 10.31 -11.82 -6.00
C ILE A 189 10.52 -13.31 -5.71
N ALA A 190 9.67 -13.91 -4.87
CA ALA A 190 9.77 -15.32 -4.52
C ALA A 190 9.63 -16.24 -5.76
N LYS A 191 8.65 -15.93 -6.62
CA LYS A 191 8.44 -16.66 -7.88
C LYS A 191 9.63 -16.52 -8.83
N ARG A 192 10.24 -15.34 -8.92
CA ARG A 192 11.42 -15.11 -9.76
C ARG A 192 12.63 -15.92 -9.27
N LEU A 193 12.88 -15.92 -7.96
CA LEU A 193 14.01 -16.65 -7.35
C LEU A 193 13.88 -18.17 -7.48
N THR A 194 12.67 -18.71 -7.49
CA THR A 194 12.43 -20.15 -7.43
C THR A 194 11.83 -20.75 -8.69
N ALA A 195 11.43 -19.91 -9.65
CA ALA A 195 10.62 -20.29 -10.83
C ALA A 195 9.32 -21.05 -10.45
N SER A 196 8.84 -20.94 -9.22
CA SER A 196 7.73 -21.70 -8.65
C SER A 196 6.56 -20.84 -8.21
N LEU A 197 5.39 -21.07 -8.79
CA LEU A 197 4.14 -20.46 -8.34
C LEU A 197 3.81 -20.87 -6.90
N ALA A 198 4.09 -22.11 -6.53
CA ALA A 198 3.84 -22.60 -5.18
C ALA A 198 4.70 -21.88 -4.14
N ALA A 199 5.97 -21.62 -4.46
CA ALA A 199 6.85 -20.84 -3.57
C ALA A 199 6.33 -19.41 -3.40
N GLY A 200 5.87 -18.76 -4.47
CA GLY A 200 5.23 -17.43 -4.36
C GLY A 200 4.01 -17.44 -3.45
N ILE A 201 3.11 -18.41 -3.59
CA ILE A 201 1.93 -18.55 -2.71
C ILE A 201 2.36 -18.85 -1.26
N LEU A 202 3.28 -19.78 -1.06
CA LEU A 202 3.77 -20.12 0.28
C LEU A 202 4.42 -18.94 0.97
N THR A 203 5.13 -18.08 0.24
CA THR A 203 5.71 -16.85 0.79
C THR A 203 4.62 -15.92 1.36
N LEU A 204 3.48 -15.77 0.67
CA LEU A 204 2.37 -14.99 1.18
C LEU A 204 1.72 -15.65 2.41
N VAL A 205 1.54 -16.97 2.40
CA VAL A 205 1.02 -17.70 3.55
C VAL A 205 1.94 -17.52 4.76
N LEU A 206 3.24 -17.71 4.59
CA LEU A 206 4.22 -17.52 5.66
C LEU A 206 4.30 -16.07 6.11
N PHE A 207 4.10 -15.10 5.23
CA PHE A 207 4.04 -13.68 5.59
C PHE A 207 2.89 -13.41 6.58
N PHE A 208 1.71 -13.98 6.34
CA PHE A 208 0.56 -13.81 7.25
C PHE A 208 0.66 -14.63 8.54
N PHE A 209 1.24 -15.81 8.48
CA PHE A 209 1.24 -16.81 9.57
C PHE A 209 2.62 -17.12 10.16
N ARG A 210 3.60 -16.27 9.91
CA ARG A 210 5.02 -16.52 10.25
C ARG A 210 5.21 -16.42 11.72
N SER A 211 4.72 -16.44 12.66
CA SER A 211 5.33 -15.90 13.88
C SER A 211 5.39 -16.81 15.06
N SER A 212 4.43 -17.66 15.25
CA SER A 212 4.51 -18.60 16.37
C SER A 212 3.61 -19.80 16.12
N LEU A 213 3.81 -20.82 16.92
CA LEU A 213 2.93 -21.98 16.97
C LEU A 213 1.67 -21.73 17.80
N SER A 214 1.50 -20.54 18.37
CA SER A 214 0.36 -20.17 19.23
C SER A 214 -0.99 -20.47 18.58
N PHE A 215 -1.12 -20.20 17.28
CA PHE A 215 -2.34 -20.53 16.56
C PHE A 215 -2.68 -22.02 16.62
N PHE A 216 -1.69 -22.86 16.41
CA PHE A 216 -1.89 -24.32 16.44
C PHE A 216 -2.19 -24.82 17.86
N HIS A 217 -1.50 -24.27 18.86
CA HIS A 217 -1.79 -24.58 20.26
C HIS A 217 -3.22 -24.20 20.62
N PHE A 218 -3.61 -22.97 20.33
CA PHE A 218 -4.96 -22.47 20.58
C PHE A 218 -6.02 -23.34 19.91
N VAL A 219 -5.87 -23.61 18.61
CA VAL A 219 -6.83 -24.43 17.87
C VAL A 219 -6.92 -25.85 18.44
N THR A 220 -5.79 -26.46 18.75
CA THR A 220 -5.78 -27.83 19.29
C THR A 220 -6.45 -27.91 20.68
N GLU A 221 -6.14 -26.98 21.56
CA GLU A 221 -6.71 -26.87 22.91
C GLU A 221 -8.22 -26.70 22.83
N HIS A 222 -8.70 -25.73 22.06
CA HIS A 222 -10.13 -25.43 21.99
C HIS A 222 -10.94 -26.39 21.12
N LEU A 223 -10.31 -27.14 20.21
CA LEU A 223 -10.95 -28.28 19.53
C LEU A 223 -11.18 -29.42 20.50
N GLN A 224 -10.22 -29.70 21.39
CA GLN A 224 -10.38 -30.74 22.45
C GLN A 224 -11.44 -30.33 23.46
N ALA A 225 -11.47 -29.06 23.85
CA ALA A 225 -12.48 -28.51 24.76
C ALA A 225 -13.86 -28.31 24.09
N LYS A 226 -13.97 -28.46 22.78
CA LYS A 226 -15.20 -28.25 21.97
C LYS A 226 -15.80 -26.84 22.08
N ASP A 227 -15.00 -25.84 22.37
CA ASP A 227 -15.42 -24.45 22.57
C ASP A 227 -14.75 -23.45 21.59
N LEU A 228 -14.02 -23.94 20.57
CA LEU A 228 -13.23 -23.14 19.65
C LEU A 228 -14.01 -21.95 19.06
N TRP A 229 -15.22 -22.18 18.57
CA TRP A 229 -16.00 -21.13 17.92
C TRP A 229 -16.53 -20.09 18.90
N ALA A 230 -16.91 -20.51 20.11
CA ALA A 230 -17.31 -19.59 21.15
C ALA A 230 -16.12 -18.71 21.59
N THR A 231 -14.98 -19.35 21.85
CA THR A 231 -13.76 -18.65 22.26
C THR A 231 -13.25 -17.70 21.20
N LEU A 232 -13.24 -18.08 19.91
CA LEU A 232 -12.84 -17.18 18.82
C LEU A 232 -13.77 -15.97 18.70
N ARG A 233 -15.07 -16.17 18.88
CA ARG A 233 -16.05 -15.07 18.81
C ARG A 233 -15.91 -14.09 19.96
N ASP A 234 -15.67 -14.60 21.15
CA ASP A 234 -15.66 -13.80 22.37
C ASP A 234 -14.23 -13.34 22.77
N ASN A 235 -13.20 -13.75 22.01
CA ASN A 235 -11.81 -13.39 22.26
C ASN A 235 -11.54 -11.92 21.91
N THR A 236 -11.11 -11.17 22.91
CA THR A 236 -10.77 -9.74 22.80
C THR A 236 -9.29 -9.44 23.03
N THR A 237 -8.47 -10.47 23.26
CA THR A 237 -7.04 -10.34 23.59
C THR A 237 -6.17 -11.10 22.62
N PHE A 238 -4.86 -10.87 22.71
CA PHE A 238 -3.89 -11.66 21.95
C PHE A 238 -3.84 -13.10 22.47
N ILE A 239 -3.74 -14.02 21.52
CA ILE A 239 -3.52 -15.43 21.80
C ILE A 239 -2.02 -15.67 21.80
N GLY A 240 -1.41 -15.75 22.98
CA GLY A 240 0.02 -15.98 23.17
C GLY A 240 0.28 -16.95 24.30
N TYR A 241 1.16 -17.93 24.07
CA TYR A 241 1.52 -18.97 25.04
C TYR A 241 2.92 -18.81 25.61
N THR A 242 3.75 -17.96 25.02
CA THR A 242 5.10 -17.64 25.51
C THR A 242 5.30 -16.15 25.71
N THR A 243 6.26 -15.77 26.54
CA THR A 243 6.52 -14.38 26.93
C THR A 243 6.74 -13.42 25.76
N ASN A 244 7.21 -13.91 24.63
CA ASN A 244 7.54 -13.09 23.45
C ASN A 244 6.57 -13.28 22.28
N GLU A 245 5.50 -14.02 22.45
CA GLU A 245 4.56 -14.34 21.37
C GLU A 245 3.65 -13.16 20.98
N ASN A 246 3.57 -12.11 21.80
CA ASN A 246 2.93 -10.86 21.41
C ASN A 246 3.49 -10.29 20.11
N TRP A 247 4.75 -10.57 19.79
CA TRP A 247 5.35 -10.29 18.49
C TRP A 247 4.81 -11.19 17.39
N GLY A 248 4.16 -12.28 17.74
CA GLY A 248 3.60 -13.25 16.83
C GLY A 248 2.39 -12.78 16.03
N LEU A 249 1.61 -11.91 16.59
CA LEU A 249 0.49 -11.24 15.92
C LEU A 249 0.93 -10.02 15.15
N TRP A 250 2.22 -9.75 15.19
CA TRP A 250 2.84 -8.56 14.65
C TRP A 250 2.47 -8.29 13.19
N ASN A 251 2.47 -9.31 12.34
CA ASN A 251 2.30 -9.10 10.91
C ASN A 251 0.98 -8.46 10.56
N PHE A 252 -0.13 -9.00 11.05
CA PHE A 252 -1.44 -8.51 10.65
C PHE A 252 -1.80 -7.24 11.41
N ASN A 253 -1.61 -7.22 12.73
CA ASN A 253 -1.89 -6.06 13.55
C ASN A 253 -1.07 -4.84 13.16
N VAL A 254 0.23 -5.02 12.82
CA VAL A 254 1.07 -3.91 12.39
C VAL A 254 0.52 -3.26 11.14
N TYR A 255 0.14 -4.03 10.12
CA TYR A 255 -0.38 -3.45 8.88
C TYR A 255 -1.80 -2.89 9.01
N LEU A 256 -2.57 -3.29 10.01
CA LEU A 256 -3.84 -2.67 10.34
C LEU A 256 -3.67 -1.35 11.06
N ASN A 257 -2.67 -1.24 11.92
CA ASN A 257 -2.39 -0.08 12.76
C ASN A 257 -1.39 0.89 12.09
N GLN A 258 -0.20 0.40 11.71
CA GLN A 258 0.89 1.16 11.07
C GLN A 258 0.82 1.02 9.54
N ARG A 259 -0.26 1.50 8.95
CA ARG A 259 -0.61 1.25 7.54
C ARG A 259 0.40 1.81 6.54
N HIS A 260 1.10 2.89 6.90
CA HIS A 260 2.21 3.46 6.13
C HIS A 260 3.37 2.49 5.92
N LEU A 261 3.55 1.52 6.83
CA LEU A 261 4.62 0.53 6.71
C LEU A 261 4.47 -0.33 5.46
N ALA A 262 3.24 -0.67 5.07
CA ALA A 262 2.98 -1.41 3.84
C ALA A 262 3.42 -0.64 2.60
N PHE A 263 3.20 0.69 2.58
CA PHE A 263 3.68 1.55 1.50
C PHE A 263 5.21 1.64 1.47
N GLY A 264 5.85 1.78 2.62
CA GLY A 264 7.32 1.75 2.71
C GLY A 264 7.91 0.44 2.19
N LEU A 265 7.33 -0.70 2.59
CA LEU A 265 7.76 -2.03 2.13
C LEU A 265 7.48 -2.26 0.64
N LEU A 266 6.39 -1.71 0.10
CA LEU A 266 6.14 -1.70 -1.34
C LEU A 266 7.31 -1.05 -2.10
N ILE A 267 7.74 0.14 -1.67
CA ILE A 267 8.85 0.86 -2.31
C ILE A 267 10.18 0.10 -2.15
N VAL A 268 10.47 -0.39 -0.94
CA VAL A 268 11.68 -1.20 -0.70
C VAL A 268 11.70 -2.46 -1.56
N SER A 269 10.56 -3.16 -1.66
CA SER A 269 10.46 -4.37 -2.50
C SER A 269 10.63 -4.06 -3.99
N LEU A 270 10.16 -2.89 -4.43
CA LEU A 270 10.39 -2.44 -5.81
C LEU A 270 11.87 -2.15 -6.07
N VAL A 271 12.56 -1.50 -5.12
CA VAL A 271 14.01 -1.29 -5.19
C VAL A 271 14.73 -2.63 -5.25
N ILE A 272 14.38 -3.60 -4.39
CA ILE A 272 14.95 -4.96 -4.43
C ILE A 272 14.73 -5.60 -5.81
N TRP A 273 13.52 -5.51 -6.37
CA TRP A 273 13.23 -6.03 -7.71
C TRP A 273 14.14 -5.45 -8.78
N LEU A 274 14.35 -4.13 -8.77
CA LEU A 274 15.26 -3.45 -9.72
C LEU A 274 16.71 -3.86 -9.52
N PHE A 275 17.16 -4.04 -8.26
CA PHE A 275 18.49 -4.55 -7.96
C PHE A 275 18.68 -6.00 -8.44
N MET A 276 17.66 -6.84 -8.36
CA MET A 276 17.72 -8.20 -8.91
C MET A 276 18.00 -8.16 -10.43
N ASP A 277 17.37 -7.24 -11.18
CA ASP A 277 17.65 -7.06 -12.60
C ASP A 277 19.10 -6.61 -12.84
N TRP A 278 19.63 -5.75 -12.01
CA TRP A 278 21.00 -5.28 -12.11
C TRP A 278 22.04 -6.35 -11.74
N LEU A 279 21.74 -7.19 -10.77
CA LEU A 279 22.62 -8.30 -10.34
C LEU A 279 22.62 -9.47 -11.35
N ASP A 280 21.55 -9.68 -12.06
CA ASP A 280 21.42 -10.72 -13.11
C ASP A 280 22.14 -10.37 -14.42
N ILE A 281 23.09 -9.41 -14.41
CA ILE A 281 23.95 -9.01 -15.55
C ILE A 281 24.82 -10.20 -16.08
N GLY A 282 24.43 -11.40 -15.93
CA GLY A 282 25.08 -12.58 -16.48
C GLY A 282 24.09 -13.61 -17.01
N CYS A 283 22.81 -13.44 -16.78
CA CYS A 283 21.77 -14.30 -17.31
C CYS A 283 21.34 -13.86 -18.72
N ALA A 284 21.03 -14.83 -19.57
CA ALA A 284 20.85 -14.72 -21.00
C ALA A 284 20.24 -13.43 -21.54
N GLU A 285 20.81 -12.88 -22.60
CA GLU A 285 20.42 -11.61 -23.26
C GLU A 285 18.93 -11.54 -23.67
N GLU A 286 18.24 -12.66 -23.82
CA GLU A 286 16.82 -12.69 -24.20
C GLU A 286 15.85 -12.22 -23.13
N GLU A 287 16.18 -12.35 -21.84
CA GLU A 287 15.35 -11.84 -20.73
C GLU A 287 15.58 -10.34 -20.45
N LYS A 288 16.76 -9.83 -20.79
CA LYS A 288 17.11 -8.39 -20.55
C LYS A 288 16.33 -7.42 -21.41
N MET A 289 15.90 -7.83 -22.61
CA MET A 289 15.17 -6.92 -23.52
C MET A 289 13.73 -6.63 -23.11
N SER A 290 13.13 -7.37 -22.22
CA SER A 290 11.72 -7.16 -21.85
C SER A 290 11.50 -6.01 -20.87
N LEU A 291 12.53 -5.59 -20.12
CA LEU A 291 12.41 -4.55 -19.08
C LEU A 291 12.94 -3.16 -19.48
N ILE A 292 13.81 -3.10 -20.50
CA ILE A 292 14.35 -1.82 -21.03
C ILE A 292 13.37 -1.13 -22.00
N HIS A 293 12.29 -1.81 -22.38
CA HIS A 293 11.27 -1.29 -23.30
C HIS A 293 9.97 -0.82 -22.62
N ILE A 294 9.98 -0.59 -21.30
CA ILE A 294 8.88 0.05 -20.57
C ILE A 294 9.03 1.57 -20.56
#